data_438c2320640964be4e436a33f59772fc
#
_entry.id   438c2320640964be4e436a33f59772fc
#
_cell.length_a   1.000
_cell.length_b   1.000
_cell.length_c   1.000
_cell.angle_alpha   90.00
_cell.angle_beta   90.00
_cell.angle_gamma   90.00
#
_symmetry.space_group_name_H-M   'P 1'
#
loop_
_entity.id
_entity.type
_entity.pdbx_description
1 polymer ?
#
loop_
_entity_poly.entity_id
_entity_poly.type
_entity_poly.pdbx_seq_one_letter_code
_entity_poly.pdbx_strand_id
1 'polypeptide(L)'
;MIAVDSSVLIDLLGGEFGAEASEASVRQALAHGPVVVCDVVVAEVVAGLGFGAELFDVLEEAGIVYAPTEARAAVRAGEMQRRYRQRLQTEGRGTESARAGPDFLIGAHALLQCDALITRDAGFFRNYFKGLKVIVPKST
;
A
#
# COMPACT_ATOMS: atom_id res chain seq x y z
N MET A 1 2.97 -3.60 -13.63
CA MET A 1 3.04 -4.08 -12.24
C MET A 1 2.28 -3.12 -11.34
N ILE A 2 1.33 -3.64 -10.58
CA ILE A 2 0.48 -2.84 -9.72
C ILE A 2 0.65 -3.31 -8.28
N ALA A 3 0.96 -2.37 -7.36
CA ALA A 3 1.10 -2.67 -5.94
C ALA A 3 -0.26 -2.59 -5.24
N VAL A 4 -0.42 -3.35 -4.17
CA VAL A 4 -1.65 -3.35 -3.34
C VAL A 4 -1.29 -2.90 -1.93
N ASP A 5 -2.04 -1.90 -1.42
CA ASP A 5 -1.91 -1.42 -0.06
C ASP A 5 -2.55 -2.40 0.93
N SER A 6 -2.07 -2.38 2.17
CA SER A 6 -2.59 -3.24 3.23
C SER A 6 -4.09 -3.06 3.47
N SER A 7 -4.61 -1.84 3.35
CA SER A 7 -6.05 -1.58 3.51
C SER A 7 -6.90 -2.45 2.59
N VAL A 8 -6.45 -2.62 1.36
CA VAL A 8 -7.18 -3.40 0.34
C VAL A 8 -7.05 -4.90 0.62
N LEU A 9 -5.86 -5.37 0.99
CA LEU A 9 -5.65 -6.78 1.31
C LEU A 9 -6.40 -7.20 2.58
N ILE A 10 -6.42 -6.33 3.59
CA ILE A 10 -7.16 -6.61 4.82
C ILE A 10 -8.65 -6.75 4.52
N ASP A 11 -9.20 -5.88 3.67
CA ASP A 11 -10.60 -6.01 3.23
C ASP A 11 -10.84 -7.33 2.50
N LEU A 12 -9.97 -7.62 1.54
CA LEU A 12 -10.10 -8.80 0.69
C LEU A 12 -10.04 -10.10 1.50
N LEU A 13 -9.04 -10.22 2.37
CA LEU A 13 -8.78 -11.45 3.12
C LEU A 13 -9.58 -11.54 4.41
N GLY A 14 -9.97 -10.40 4.97
CA GLY A 14 -10.78 -10.35 6.18
C GLY A 14 -12.27 -10.60 5.94
N GLY A 15 -12.73 -10.52 4.71
CA GLY A 15 -14.13 -10.79 4.35
C GLY A 15 -15.12 -9.77 4.87
N GLU A 16 -14.67 -8.59 5.26
CA GLU A 16 -15.50 -7.55 5.82
C GLU A 16 -16.08 -6.62 4.75
N PHE A 17 -16.76 -5.56 5.21
CA PHE A 17 -17.32 -4.53 4.35
C PHE A 17 -16.22 -3.94 3.44
N GLY A 18 -16.49 -3.90 2.15
CA GLY A 18 -15.51 -3.44 1.16
C GLY A 18 -14.76 -4.57 0.44
N ALA A 19 -14.91 -5.82 0.90
CA ALA A 19 -14.20 -6.95 0.29
C ALA A 19 -14.54 -7.13 -1.19
N GLU A 20 -15.79 -6.92 -1.58
CA GLU A 20 -16.22 -7.06 -2.98
C GLU A 20 -15.55 -6.03 -3.89
N ALA A 21 -15.50 -4.77 -3.46
CA ALA A 21 -14.85 -3.71 -4.22
C ALA A 21 -13.35 -3.96 -4.34
N SER A 22 -12.71 -4.38 -3.25
CA SER A 22 -11.28 -4.71 -3.23
C SER A 22 -10.98 -5.90 -4.13
N GLU A 23 -11.79 -6.95 -4.08
CA GLU A 23 -11.63 -8.11 -4.95
C GLU A 23 -11.77 -7.73 -6.42
N ALA A 24 -12.77 -6.92 -6.76
CA ALA A 24 -12.98 -6.47 -8.13
C ALA A 24 -11.79 -5.67 -8.66
N SER A 25 -11.22 -4.78 -7.84
CA SER A 25 -10.06 -3.98 -8.22
C SER A 25 -8.82 -4.85 -8.43
N VAL A 26 -8.58 -5.80 -7.56
CA VAL A 26 -7.43 -6.72 -7.68
C VAL A 26 -7.59 -7.61 -8.91
N ARG A 27 -8.79 -8.16 -9.13
CA ARG A 27 -9.09 -9.00 -10.29
C ARG A 27 -8.86 -8.22 -11.60
N GLN A 28 -9.34 -6.99 -11.67
CA GLN A 28 -9.15 -6.14 -12.84
C GLN A 28 -7.66 -5.87 -13.09
N ALA A 29 -6.90 -5.59 -12.03
CA ALA A 29 -5.46 -5.38 -12.13
C ALA A 29 -4.73 -6.63 -12.65
N LEU A 30 -5.10 -7.81 -12.14
CA LEU A 30 -4.52 -9.09 -12.56
C LEU A 30 -4.76 -9.36 -14.05
N ALA A 31 -5.86 -8.89 -14.60
CA ALA A 31 -6.14 -9.04 -16.02
C ALA A 31 -5.20 -8.22 -16.91
N HIS A 32 -4.54 -7.21 -16.36
CA HIS A 32 -3.66 -6.31 -17.10
C HIS A 32 -2.16 -6.53 -16.84
N GLY A 33 -1.80 -7.31 -15.82
CA GLY A 33 -0.41 -7.58 -15.53
C GLY A 33 -0.18 -8.05 -14.08
N PRO A 34 1.08 -8.13 -13.66
CA PRO A 34 1.41 -8.58 -12.31
C PRO A 34 0.86 -7.64 -11.23
N VAL A 35 0.35 -8.26 -10.16
CA VAL A 35 -0.06 -7.56 -8.95
C VAL A 35 0.87 -8.00 -7.82
N VAL A 36 1.43 -7.04 -7.10
CA VAL A 36 2.47 -7.31 -6.11
C VAL A 36 2.17 -6.69 -4.76
N VAL A 37 2.80 -7.23 -3.72
CA VAL A 37 2.79 -6.66 -2.38
C VAL A 37 4.22 -6.57 -1.86
N CYS A 38 4.53 -5.51 -1.13
CA CYS A 38 5.84 -5.36 -0.51
C CYS A 38 5.86 -5.96 0.90
N ASP A 39 7.07 -6.01 1.46
CA ASP A 39 7.32 -6.52 2.80
C ASP A 39 6.53 -5.80 3.89
N VAL A 40 6.41 -4.47 3.79
CA VAL A 40 5.65 -3.67 4.76
C VAL A 40 4.18 -4.08 4.76
N VAL A 41 3.59 -4.26 3.59
CA VAL A 41 2.19 -4.69 3.46
C VAL A 41 2.01 -6.08 4.06
N VAL A 42 2.93 -7.00 3.78
CA VAL A 42 2.90 -8.35 4.38
C VAL A 42 2.89 -8.26 5.91
N ALA A 43 3.78 -7.45 6.48
CA ALA A 43 3.86 -7.29 7.93
C ALA A 43 2.56 -6.73 8.52
N GLU A 44 1.95 -5.75 7.87
CA GLU A 44 0.71 -5.14 8.34
C GLU A 44 -0.49 -6.11 8.25
N VAL A 45 -0.55 -6.89 7.18
CA VAL A 45 -1.61 -7.89 7.01
C VAL A 45 -1.50 -8.99 8.05
N VAL A 46 -0.29 -9.48 8.32
CA VAL A 46 -0.06 -10.47 9.37
C VAL A 46 -0.44 -9.91 10.75
N ALA A 47 -0.05 -8.67 11.03
CA ALA A 47 -0.38 -8.03 12.30
C ALA A 47 -1.90 -7.86 12.46
N GLY A 48 -2.60 -7.53 11.38
CA GLY A 48 -4.03 -7.29 11.42
C GLY A 48 -4.91 -8.54 11.40
N LEU A 49 -4.49 -9.57 10.65
CA LEU A 49 -5.30 -10.77 10.43
C LEU A 49 -4.69 -12.06 10.99
N GLY A 50 -3.42 -12.07 11.32
CA GLY A 50 -2.78 -13.17 12.04
C GLY A 50 -2.41 -14.40 11.21
N PHE A 51 -2.32 -14.30 9.89
CA PHE A 51 -2.01 -15.45 9.02
C PHE A 51 -0.65 -16.11 9.25
N GLY A 52 0.35 -15.34 9.67
CA GLY A 52 1.72 -15.84 9.74
C GLY A 52 2.25 -16.22 8.34
N ALA A 53 3.14 -17.20 8.29
CA ALA A 53 3.76 -17.63 7.02
C ALA A 53 2.74 -18.16 5.99
N GLU A 54 1.58 -18.58 6.44
CA GLU A 54 0.50 -19.06 5.57
C GLU A 54 -0.01 -18.00 4.62
N LEU A 55 0.24 -16.72 4.93
CA LEU A 55 -0.15 -15.61 4.06
C LEU A 55 0.40 -15.79 2.65
N PHE A 56 1.64 -16.30 2.52
CA PHE A 56 2.24 -16.48 1.21
C PHE A 56 1.50 -17.49 0.35
N ASP A 57 0.93 -18.53 0.97
CA ASP A 57 0.10 -19.49 0.25
C ASP A 57 -1.21 -18.84 -0.23
N VAL A 58 -1.81 -18.02 0.60
CA VAL A 58 -3.03 -17.27 0.27
C VAL A 58 -2.78 -16.31 -0.89
N LEU A 59 -1.66 -15.58 -0.83
CA LEU A 59 -1.28 -14.63 -1.90
C LEU A 59 -1.02 -15.36 -3.21
N GLU A 60 -0.34 -16.50 -3.16
CA GLU A 60 -0.07 -17.30 -4.35
C GLU A 60 -1.38 -17.78 -5.00
N GLU A 61 -2.33 -18.26 -4.22
CA GLU A 61 -3.65 -18.65 -4.72
C GLU A 61 -4.39 -17.49 -5.37
N ALA A 62 -4.23 -16.29 -4.82
CA ALA A 62 -4.85 -15.08 -5.36
C ALA A 62 -4.10 -14.53 -6.59
N GLY A 63 -2.94 -15.08 -6.93
CA GLY A 63 -2.11 -14.59 -8.02
C GLY A 63 -1.30 -13.34 -7.70
N ILE A 64 -1.14 -13.02 -6.42
CA ILE A 64 -0.41 -11.83 -5.96
C ILE A 64 1.02 -12.23 -5.61
N VAL A 65 1.99 -11.50 -6.14
CA VAL A 65 3.42 -11.81 -6.01
C VAL A 65 4.06 -10.93 -4.93
N TYR A 66 4.94 -11.53 -4.16
CA TYR A 66 5.74 -10.78 -3.18
C TYR A 66 6.89 -10.08 -3.88
N ALA A 67 7.00 -8.76 -3.70
CA ALA A 67 8.07 -7.93 -4.26
C ALA A 67 8.56 -6.97 -3.17
N PRO A 68 9.63 -7.32 -2.45
CA PRO A 68 10.09 -6.52 -1.32
C PRO A 68 10.60 -5.14 -1.73
N THR A 69 10.62 -4.23 -0.76
CA THR A 69 11.10 -2.86 -0.94
C THR A 69 12.60 -2.86 -1.25
N GLU A 70 12.98 -2.23 -2.37
CA GLU A 70 14.38 -2.04 -2.74
C GLU A 70 15.00 -0.89 -1.94
N ALA A 71 16.33 -0.89 -1.85
CA ALA A 71 17.06 0.15 -1.11
C ALA A 71 16.70 1.57 -1.57
N ARG A 72 16.59 1.80 -2.89
CA ARG A 72 16.23 3.13 -3.42
C ARG A 72 14.85 3.58 -2.96
N ALA A 73 13.91 2.67 -2.83
CA ALA A 73 12.57 3.00 -2.35
C ALA A 73 12.60 3.31 -0.84
N ALA A 74 13.38 2.57 -0.07
CA ALA A 74 13.53 2.85 1.36
C ALA A 74 14.13 4.23 1.60
N VAL A 75 15.12 4.64 0.83
CA VAL A 75 15.72 5.98 0.91
C VAL A 75 14.68 7.04 0.58
N ARG A 76 13.94 6.88 -0.52
CA ARG A 76 12.88 7.81 -0.90
C ARG A 76 11.82 7.94 0.18
N ALA A 77 11.42 6.82 0.78
CA ALA A 77 10.43 6.83 1.86
C ALA A 77 10.90 7.67 3.03
N GLY A 78 12.16 7.51 3.44
CA GLY A 78 12.74 8.29 4.52
C GLY A 78 12.80 9.77 4.21
N GLU A 79 13.19 10.13 3.00
CA GLU A 79 13.23 11.53 2.54
C GLU A 79 11.84 12.17 2.57
N MET A 80 10.84 11.47 2.09
CA MET A 80 9.46 11.95 2.08
C MET A 80 8.90 12.11 3.49
N GLN A 81 9.19 11.16 4.38
CA GLN A 81 8.77 11.22 5.76
C GLN A 81 9.41 12.40 6.49
N ARG A 82 10.69 12.65 6.22
CA ARG A 82 11.39 13.80 6.79
C ARG A 82 10.74 15.12 6.38
N ARG A 83 10.41 15.27 5.10
CA ARG A 83 9.71 16.46 4.59
C ARG A 83 8.34 16.62 5.24
N TYR A 84 7.63 15.54 5.43
CA TYR A 84 6.32 15.52 6.07
C TYR A 84 6.42 16.04 7.51
N ARG A 85 7.39 15.55 8.28
CA ARG A 85 7.63 16.00 9.66
C ARG A 85 7.98 17.48 9.71
N GLN A 86 8.85 17.94 8.82
CA GLN A 86 9.23 19.35 8.74
C GLN A 86 8.03 20.24 8.41
N ARG A 87 7.19 19.79 7.50
CA ARG A 87 5.98 20.52 7.13
C ARG A 87 5.01 20.62 8.31
N LEU A 88 4.82 19.55 9.07
CA LEU A 88 3.97 19.58 10.26
C LEU A 88 4.49 20.58 11.30
N GLN A 89 5.80 20.63 11.53
CA GLN A 89 6.40 21.57 12.46
C GLN A 89 6.22 23.02 12.00
N THR A 90 6.44 23.28 10.72
CA THR A 90 6.27 24.62 10.13
C THR A 90 4.83 25.12 10.26
N GLU A 91 3.86 24.23 10.12
CA GLU A 91 2.44 24.57 10.24
C GLU A 91 1.94 24.59 11.69
N GLY A 92 2.83 24.39 12.68
CA GLY A 92 2.46 24.33 14.09
C GLY A 92 1.70 23.06 14.46
N ARG A 93 1.85 22.00 13.68
CA ARG A 93 1.12 20.73 13.85
C ARG A 93 2.01 19.59 14.34
N GLY A 94 3.19 19.92 14.89
CA GLY A 94 4.17 18.92 15.32
C GLY A 94 3.70 17.99 16.43
N THR A 95 2.64 18.38 17.16
CA THR A 95 2.06 17.57 18.23
C THR A 95 0.90 16.69 17.75
N GLU A 96 0.47 16.86 16.52
CA GLU A 96 -0.59 16.04 15.95
C GLU A 96 -0.08 14.66 15.61
N SER A 97 -1.03 13.70 15.56
CA SER A 97 -0.73 12.34 15.15
C SER A 97 -0.18 12.33 13.73
N ALA A 98 1.10 11.99 13.58
CA ALA A 98 1.76 11.93 12.27
C ALA A 98 1.50 10.57 11.62
N ARG A 99 1.54 10.55 10.27
CA ARG A 99 1.50 9.30 9.53
C ARG A 99 2.69 8.42 9.90
N ALA A 100 2.44 7.13 10.03
CA ALA A 100 3.47 6.17 10.36
C ALA A 100 4.41 5.93 9.16
N GLY A 101 5.67 5.56 9.47
CA GLY A 101 6.67 5.22 8.47
C GLY A 101 6.21 4.21 7.42
N PRO A 102 5.43 3.18 7.77
CA PRO A 102 4.93 2.21 6.81
C PRO A 102 4.22 2.81 5.60
N ASP A 103 3.42 3.85 5.78
CA ASP A 103 2.72 4.50 4.67
C ASP A 103 3.70 5.08 3.63
N PHE A 104 4.81 5.65 4.09
CA PHE A 104 5.82 6.20 3.19
C PHE A 104 6.58 5.11 2.45
N LEU A 105 6.82 3.97 3.10
CA LEU A 105 7.46 2.82 2.46
C LEU A 105 6.56 2.22 1.37
N ILE A 106 5.27 2.07 1.66
CA ILE A 106 4.31 1.56 0.69
C ILE A 106 4.24 2.48 -0.54
N GLY A 107 4.15 3.79 -0.32
CA GLY A 107 4.10 4.76 -1.41
C GLY A 107 5.36 4.78 -2.25
N ALA A 108 6.52 4.76 -1.62
CA ALA A 108 7.80 4.78 -2.33
C ALA A 108 8.02 3.49 -3.13
N HIS A 109 7.65 2.35 -2.58
CA HIS A 109 7.69 1.07 -3.28
C HIS A 109 6.84 1.13 -4.56
N ALA A 110 5.60 1.57 -4.43
CA ALA A 110 4.69 1.66 -5.56
C ALA A 110 5.18 2.64 -6.63
N LEU A 111 5.67 3.82 -6.19
CA LEU A 111 6.15 4.86 -7.09
C LEU A 111 7.37 4.43 -7.89
N LEU A 112 8.35 3.80 -7.25
CA LEU A 112 9.65 3.51 -7.86
C LEU A 112 9.74 2.11 -8.47
N GLN A 113 8.97 1.15 -7.97
CA GLN A 113 9.07 -0.24 -8.41
C GLN A 113 7.85 -0.73 -9.20
N CYS A 114 6.76 0.05 -9.21
CA CYS A 114 5.50 -0.34 -9.84
C CYS A 114 4.95 0.77 -10.71
N ASP A 115 3.82 0.51 -11.36
CA ASP A 115 3.13 1.48 -12.21
C ASP A 115 1.98 2.19 -11.49
N ALA A 116 1.42 1.55 -10.47
CA ALA A 116 0.26 2.07 -9.75
C ALA A 116 0.12 1.42 -8.38
N LEU A 117 -0.74 2.01 -7.55
CA LEU A 117 -1.07 1.49 -6.21
C LEU A 117 -2.58 1.42 -6.05
N ILE A 118 -3.08 0.28 -5.63
CA ILE A 118 -4.49 0.11 -5.23
C ILE A 118 -4.58 0.38 -3.74
N THR A 119 -5.34 1.40 -3.34
CA THR A 119 -5.47 1.80 -1.94
C THR A 119 -6.83 2.47 -1.67
N ARG A 120 -7.32 2.36 -0.44
CA ARG A 120 -8.47 3.15 0.00
C ARG A 120 -8.10 4.54 0.50
N ASP A 121 -6.80 4.78 0.72
CA ASP A 121 -6.29 6.03 1.29
C ASP A 121 -5.68 6.92 0.21
N ALA A 122 -6.48 7.22 -0.82
CA ALA A 122 -6.01 7.95 -1.99
C ALA A 122 -5.49 9.35 -1.68
N GLY A 123 -6.11 10.04 -0.72
CA GLY A 123 -5.73 11.41 -0.38
C GLY A 123 -4.29 11.54 0.04
N PHE A 124 -3.85 10.69 0.96
CA PHE A 124 -2.47 10.70 1.43
C PHE A 124 -1.49 10.44 0.27
N PHE A 125 -1.70 9.37 -0.48
CA PHE A 125 -0.75 8.98 -1.53
C PHE A 125 -0.71 9.98 -2.68
N ARG A 126 -1.82 10.57 -3.06
CA ARG A 126 -1.84 11.61 -4.09
C ARG A 126 -1.13 12.88 -3.66
N ASN A 127 -1.23 13.23 -2.38
CA ASN A 127 -0.60 14.44 -1.86
C ASN A 127 0.93 14.31 -1.74
N TYR A 128 1.41 13.17 -1.30
CA TYR A 128 2.84 12.99 -0.99
C TYR A 128 3.63 12.25 -2.05
N PHE A 129 2.96 11.56 -2.96
CA PHE A 129 3.63 10.79 -4.03
C PHE A 129 3.14 11.24 -5.39
N LYS A 130 3.50 12.46 -5.77
CA LYS A 130 3.16 13.01 -7.08
C LYS A 130 3.77 12.14 -8.18
N GLY A 131 2.98 11.85 -9.19
CA GLY A 131 3.38 10.94 -10.26
C GLY A 131 2.95 9.51 -10.02
N LEU A 132 2.56 9.15 -8.80
CA LEU A 132 2.03 7.82 -8.52
C LEU A 132 0.58 7.74 -8.99
N LYS A 133 0.29 6.74 -9.81
CA LYS A 133 -1.09 6.43 -10.19
C LYS A 133 -1.76 5.68 -9.04
N VAL A 134 -2.87 6.22 -8.55
CA VAL A 134 -3.63 5.64 -7.44
C VAL A 134 -4.96 5.11 -7.96
N ILE A 135 -5.25 3.85 -7.62
CA ILE A 135 -6.49 3.17 -7.98
C ILE A 135 -7.28 2.94 -6.69
N VAL A 136 -8.50 3.43 -6.65
CA VAL A 136 -9.37 3.27 -5.48
C VAL A 136 -10.40 2.19 -5.79
N PRO A 137 -10.54 1.15 -4.90
CA PRO A 137 -11.60 0.16 -5.07
C PRO A 137 -12.97 0.82 -5.08
N LYS A 138 -13.81 0.44 -6.04
CA LYS A 138 -15.16 0.98 -6.19
C LYS A 138 -16.18 -0.13 -6.18
N SER A 139 -17.29 0.10 -5.49
CA SER A 139 -18.46 -0.75 -5.58
C SER A 139 -19.11 -0.55 -6.96
N THR A 140 -19.51 -1.62 -7.58
CA THR A 140 -20.25 -1.57 -8.84
C THR A 140 -21.75 -1.54 -8.58
#